data_1942aca12c2e1b3a0e9a33ecb9e61c70
#
_entry.id   1942aca12c2e1b3a0e9a33ecb9e61c70
#
_cell.length_a   1.000
_cell.length_b   1.000
_cell.length_c   1.000
_cell.angle_alpha   90.00
_cell.angle_beta   90.00
_cell.angle_gamma   90.00
#
_symmetry.space_group_name_H-M   'P 1'
#
loop_
_entity.id
_entity.type
_entity.pdbx_description
1 polymer ?
#
loop_
_entity_poly.entity_id
_entity_poly.type
_entity_poly.pdbx_seq_one_letter_code
_entity_poly.pdbx_strand_id
1 'polypeptide(L)'
;MKKWIGFAALAFVTLAQASPELGKLHYLTEEYKPYNFSNESGAPTGLAVELLQQVWQKTNTPQQPITIMPWARGYYLLTQKPNVVLFSTARTEARDPLFKWACPIGYAEIVLMGLTKSPVNIAKLEDAEKYNIGAVRADVGEQLLLNNGFDEQKIMTANRLPQALKMLTSGRVDLISTNKTTMLDLIASQQLDPAQFKVFWMLSSEQFCFAFSHPVSDELVKEFQSGLTQVLASSEFQQIQAKYFPAR
;
A
#
# COMPACT_ATOMS: atom_id res chain seq x y z
N MET A 1 24.35 69.12 -6.11
CA MET A 1 23.13 68.46 -6.58
C MET A 1 23.43 66.90 -6.64
N LYS A 2 23.03 66.15 -5.62
CA LYS A 2 23.23 64.69 -5.57
C LYS A 2 21.95 64.02 -6.07
N LYS A 3 22.06 63.29 -7.21
CA LYS A 3 20.96 62.50 -7.76
C LYS A 3 20.94 61.12 -7.03
N TRP A 4 19.86 60.84 -6.32
CA TRP A 4 19.58 59.52 -5.79
C TRP A 4 18.93 58.67 -6.89
N ILE A 5 19.56 57.60 -7.28
CA ILE A 5 18.98 56.58 -8.17
C ILE A 5 18.40 55.51 -7.24
N GLY A 6 17.06 55.48 -7.14
CA GLY A 6 16.34 54.44 -6.42
C GLY A 6 16.35 53.14 -7.22
N PHE A 7 16.94 52.09 -6.65
CA PHE A 7 16.86 50.72 -7.17
C PHE A 7 15.52 50.13 -6.70
N ALA A 8 14.57 49.97 -7.62
CA ALA A 8 13.36 49.21 -7.37
C ALA A 8 13.68 47.71 -7.48
N ALA A 9 13.71 47.02 -6.35
CA ALA A 9 13.80 45.55 -6.33
C ALA A 9 12.45 44.97 -6.76
N LEU A 10 12.36 44.42 -7.96
CA LEU A 10 11.24 43.58 -8.38
C LEU A 10 11.31 42.27 -7.64
N ALA A 11 10.44 42.09 -6.66
CA ALA A 11 10.20 40.77 -6.05
C ALA A 11 9.44 39.86 -7.06
N PHE A 12 10.13 38.91 -7.63
CA PHE A 12 9.49 37.84 -8.39
C PHE A 12 8.73 36.94 -7.40
N VAL A 13 7.42 37.16 -7.30
CA VAL A 13 6.52 36.20 -6.67
C VAL A 13 6.34 35.04 -7.65
N THR A 14 7.04 33.93 -7.42
CA THR A 14 6.76 32.70 -8.10
C THR A 14 5.40 32.17 -7.64
N LEU A 15 4.37 32.45 -8.43
CA LEU A 15 3.07 31.77 -8.27
C LEU A 15 3.31 30.27 -8.45
N ALA A 16 3.19 29.54 -7.37
CA ALA A 16 3.14 28.08 -7.44
C ALA A 16 1.93 27.70 -8.32
N GLN A 17 2.20 27.22 -9.54
CA GLN A 17 1.14 26.77 -10.44
C GLN A 17 0.54 25.49 -9.88
N ALA A 18 -0.81 25.48 -9.76
CA ALA A 18 -1.54 24.26 -9.45
C ALA A 18 -1.27 23.22 -10.54
N SER A 19 -1.10 21.94 -10.15
CA SER A 19 -0.97 20.85 -11.10
C SER A 19 -2.35 20.26 -11.42
N PRO A 20 -3.04 20.75 -12.47
CA PRO A 20 -4.36 20.25 -12.82
C PRO A 20 -4.32 18.80 -13.31
N GLU A 21 -3.16 18.31 -13.76
CA GLU A 21 -3.00 16.96 -14.32
C GLU A 21 -3.03 15.88 -13.25
N LEU A 22 -2.45 16.09 -12.05
CA LEU A 22 -2.59 15.18 -10.92
C LEU A 22 -4.05 15.03 -10.48
N GLY A 23 -4.86 16.10 -10.62
CA GLY A 23 -6.29 16.10 -10.35
C GLY A 23 -7.13 15.31 -11.37
N LYS A 24 -6.56 14.85 -12.49
CA LYS A 24 -7.24 14.00 -13.49
C LYS A 24 -7.00 12.51 -13.26
N LEU A 25 -6.15 12.13 -12.30
CA LEU A 25 -5.87 10.75 -11.97
C LEU A 25 -6.99 10.14 -11.11
N HIS A 26 -7.23 8.86 -11.30
CA HIS A 26 -8.19 8.07 -10.52
C HIS A 26 -7.45 7.35 -9.38
N TYR A 27 -7.65 7.81 -8.15
CA TYR A 27 -6.98 7.26 -6.97
C TYR A 27 -7.79 6.10 -6.38
N LEU A 28 -7.21 4.92 -6.42
CA LEU A 28 -7.80 3.65 -6.00
C LEU A 28 -7.01 3.05 -4.84
N THR A 29 -7.70 2.34 -3.97
CA THR A 29 -7.10 1.53 -2.91
C THR A 29 -8.08 0.44 -2.45
N GLU A 30 -7.69 -0.31 -1.41
CA GLU A 30 -8.51 -1.35 -0.78
C GLU A 30 -8.68 -1.11 0.73
N GLU A 31 -9.46 -1.96 1.39
CA GLU A 31 -9.50 -2.05 2.85
C GLU A 31 -8.24 -2.76 3.36
N TYR A 32 -7.24 -1.99 3.83
CA TYR A 32 -5.92 -2.49 4.22
C TYR A 32 -5.36 -1.71 5.41
N LYS A 33 -6.06 -1.81 6.54
CA LYS A 33 -5.70 -1.11 7.78
C LYS A 33 -4.32 -1.58 8.30
N PRO A 34 -3.46 -0.68 8.82
CA PRO A 34 -3.70 0.74 9.12
C PRO A 34 -3.34 1.71 7.97
N TYR A 35 -2.97 1.21 6.79
CA TYR A 35 -2.52 2.04 5.67
C TYR A 35 -3.66 2.80 4.98
N ASN A 36 -4.74 2.11 4.64
CA ASN A 36 -5.91 2.67 3.95
C ASN A 36 -7.16 1.85 4.30
N PHE A 37 -8.21 2.52 4.71
CA PHE A 37 -9.46 1.89 5.12
C PHE A 37 -10.59 2.93 5.20
N SER A 38 -11.84 2.45 5.30
CA SER A 38 -13.00 3.31 5.56
C SER A 38 -13.14 3.56 7.07
N ASN A 39 -13.32 4.82 7.46
CA ASN A 39 -13.69 5.16 8.83
C ASN A 39 -15.19 4.84 9.10
N GLU A 40 -15.67 5.14 10.29
CA GLU A 40 -17.07 4.89 10.70
C GLU A 40 -18.11 5.61 9.83
N SER A 41 -17.76 6.74 9.23
CA SER A 41 -18.61 7.47 8.27
C SER A 41 -18.51 6.95 6.83
N GLY A 42 -17.67 5.94 6.59
CA GLY A 42 -17.40 5.40 5.25
C GLY A 42 -16.38 6.22 4.43
N ALA A 43 -15.78 7.26 5.01
CA ALA A 43 -14.77 8.07 4.32
C ALA A 43 -13.39 7.38 4.36
N PRO A 44 -12.61 7.45 3.25
CA PRO A 44 -11.25 6.93 3.21
C PRO A 44 -10.34 7.60 4.25
N THR A 45 -9.58 6.81 4.99
CA THR A 45 -8.60 7.23 5.99
C THR A 45 -7.44 6.23 6.06
N GLY A 46 -6.43 6.50 6.88
CA GLY A 46 -5.26 5.66 7.05
C GLY A 46 -3.97 6.40 6.70
N LEU A 47 -2.82 5.82 7.06
CA LEU A 47 -1.50 6.43 6.84
C LEU A 47 -1.31 6.85 5.38
N ALA A 48 -1.60 5.97 4.42
CA ALA A 48 -1.39 6.24 3.00
C ALA A 48 -2.38 7.27 2.44
N VAL A 49 -3.60 7.31 2.97
CA VAL A 49 -4.61 8.31 2.60
C VAL A 49 -4.20 9.69 3.08
N GLU A 50 -3.79 9.84 4.34
CA GLU A 50 -3.34 11.14 4.87
C GLU A 50 -2.04 11.59 4.19
N LEU A 51 -1.11 10.67 3.91
CA LEU A 51 0.09 10.95 3.13
C LEU A 51 -0.26 11.49 1.73
N LEU A 52 -1.20 10.83 1.02
CA LEU A 52 -1.68 11.28 -0.29
C LEU A 52 -2.28 12.68 -0.23
N GLN A 53 -3.10 12.97 0.78
CA GLN A 53 -3.70 14.29 0.97
C GLN A 53 -2.64 15.38 1.18
N GLN A 54 -1.56 15.08 1.93
CA GLN A 54 -0.43 15.99 2.08
C GLN A 54 0.35 16.18 0.75
N VAL A 55 0.51 15.10 -0.04
CA VAL A 55 1.12 15.22 -1.39
C VAL A 55 0.31 16.16 -2.26
N TRP A 56 -1.02 16.05 -2.28
CA TRP A 56 -1.88 16.98 -3.02
C TRP A 56 -1.70 18.44 -2.57
N GLN A 57 -1.54 18.69 -1.26
CA GLN A 57 -1.25 20.03 -0.76
C GLN A 57 0.11 20.56 -1.26
N LYS A 58 1.16 19.73 -1.23
CA LYS A 58 2.52 20.11 -1.69
C LYS A 58 2.59 20.36 -3.20
N THR A 59 1.74 19.69 -3.98
CA THR A 59 1.66 19.86 -5.44
C THR A 59 0.56 20.83 -5.88
N ASN A 60 -0.10 21.54 -4.95
CA ASN A 60 -1.24 22.39 -5.21
C ASN A 60 -2.37 21.69 -6.00
N THR A 61 -2.52 20.37 -5.82
CA THR A 61 -3.59 19.58 -6.42
C THR A 61 -4.83 19.67 -5.54
N PRO A 62 -6.02 19.97 -6.07
CA PRO A 62 -7.26 19.89 -5.30
C PRO A 62 -7.49 18.47 -4.77
N GLN A 63 -8.17 18.35 -3.63
CA GLN A 63 -8.58 17.06 -3.09
C GLN A 63 -9.37 16.25 -4.14
N GLN A 64 -9.00 14.99 -4.33
CA GLN A 64 -9.63 14.09 -5.29
C GLN A 64 -10.42 13.00 -4.57
N PRO A 65 -11.45 12.43 -5.20
CA PRO A 65 -12.12 11.23 -4.71
C PRO A 65 -11.13 10.04 -4.62
N ILE A 66 -11.16 9.32 -3.50
CA ILE A 66 -10.45 8.06 -3.33
C ILE A 66 -11.49 6.94 -3.36
N THR A 67 -11.31 5.96 -4.22
CA THR A 67 -12.23 4.82 -4.32
C THR A 67 -11.61 3.59 -3.65
N ILE A 68 -12.30 3.07 -2.63
CA ILE A 68 -11.94 1.81 -1.97
C ILE A 68 -12.69 0.66 -2.66
N MET A 69 -11.98 -0.38 -3.08
CA MET A 69 -12.53 -1.54 -3.77
C MET A 69 -11.71 -2.80 -3.48
N PRO A 70 -12.21 -4.02 -3.81
CA PRO A 70 -11.39 -5.24 -3.69
C PRO A 70 -10.09 -5.13 -4.49
N TRP A 71 -8.97 -5.60 -3.90
CA TRP A 71 -7.63 -5.51 -4.48
C TRP A 71 -7.58 -5.94 -5.95
N ALA A 72 -8.06 -7.15 -6.26
CA ALA A 72 -8.01 -7.70 -7.62
C ALA A 72 -8.68 -6.78 -8.67
N ARG A 73 -9.74 -6.03 -8.28
CA ARG A 73 -10.40 -5.07 -9.16
C ARG A 73 -9.54 -3.82 -9.35
N GLY A 74 -8.95 -3.28 -8.27
CA GLY A 74 -8.04 -2.12 -8.35
C GLY A 74 -6.82 -2.45 -9.20
N TYR A 75 -6.21 -3.60 -8.97
CA TYR A 75 -5.07 -4.08 -9.74
C TYR A 75 -5.39 -4.29 -11.22
N TYR A 76 -6.55 -4.88 -11.54
CA TYR A 76 -7.03 -4.97 -12.93
C TYR A 76 -7.18 -3.58 -13.57
N LEU A 77 -7.79 -2.60 -12.88
CA LEU A 77 -7.93 -1.25 -13.41
C LEU A 77 -6.58 -0.57 -13.62
N LEU A 78 -5.63 -0.73 -12.70
CA LEU A 78 -4.26 -0.21 -12.84
C LEU A 78 -3.57 -0.75 -14.10
N THR A 79 -3.76 -2.04 -14.42
CA THR A 79 -3.15 -2.68 -15.60
C THR A 79 -3.86 -2.32 -16.91
N GLN A 80 -5.17 -2.05 -16.89
CA GLN A 80 -5.99 -1.95 -18.10
C GLN A 80 -6.45 -0.53 -18.45
N LYS A 81 -6.39 0.41 -17.50
CA LYS A 81 -6.91 1.77 -17.70
C LYS A 81 -5.81 2.82 -17.59
N PRO A 82 -5.86 3.88 -18.41
CA PRO A 82 -4.98 5.03 -18.23
C PRO A 82 -5.38 5.84 -16.99
N ASN A 83 -4.48 6.68 -16.52
CA ASN A 83 -4.71 7.66 -15.45
C ASN A 83 -5.16 7.05 -14.11
N VAL A 84 -4.75 5.81 -13.81
CA VAL A 84 -5.03 5.14 -12.54
C VAL A 84 -3.83 5.20 -11.63
N VAL A 85 -4.07 5.48 -10.36
CA VAL A 85 -3.11 5.34 -9.24
C VAL A 85 -3.69 4.36 -8.25
N LEU A 86 -3.00 3.25 -8.02
CA LEU A 86 -3.34 2.29 -6.96
C LEU A 86 -2.26 2.38 -5.88
N PHE A 87 -2.65 2.72 -4.67
CA PHE A 87 -1.67 2.94 -3.61
C PHE A 87 -1.70 1.87 -2.52
N SER A 88 -0.66 1.86 -1.68
CA SER A 88 -0.24 0.76 -0.83
C SER A 88 0.05 -0.51 -1.63
N THR A 89 0.57 -0.31 -2.85
CA THR A 89 0.97 -1.39 -3.75
C THR A 89 2.40 -1.81 -3.42
N ALA A 90 2.61 -3.09 -3.14
CA ALA A 90 3.95 -3.65 -2.97
C ALA A 90 4.71 -3.62 -4.31
N ARG A 91 5.88 -2.96 -4.32
CA ARG A 91 6.77 -2.89 -5.48
C ARG A 91 7.70 -4.09 -5.47
N THR A 92 7.28 -5.17 -6.11
CA THR A 92 8.08 -6.38 -6.28
C THR A 92 8.85 -6.35 -7.59
N GLU A 93 9.88 -7.18 -7.73
CA GLU A 93 10.65 -7.33 -8.98
C GLU A 93 9.72 -7.65 -10.17
N ALA A 94 8.73 -8.53 -9.98
CA ALA A 94 7.77 -8.88 -11.02
C ALA A 94 6.81 -7.73 -11.40
N ARG A 95 6.50 -6.83 -10.47
CA ARG A 95 5.63 -5.68 -10.72
C ARG A 95 6.38 -4.44 -11.20
N ASP A 96 7.68 -4.34 -10.93
CA ASP A 96 8.48 -3.15 -11.21
C ASP A 96 8.36 -2.68 -12.67
N PRO A 97 8.50 -3.53 -13.69
CA PRO A 97 8.42 -3.12 -15.09
C PRO A 97 6.99 -2.82 -15.57
N LEU A 98 5.95 -3.17 -14.81
CA LEU A 98 4.56 -3.05 -15.24
C LEU A 98 3.96 -1.66 -14.99
N PHE A 99 4.52 -0.91 -14.05
CA PHE A 99 3.97 0.35 -13.56
C PHE A 99 5.04 1.42 -13.43
N LYS A 100 4.60 2.65 -13.20
CA LYS A 100 5.47 3.72 -12.74
C LYS A 100 5.22 3.94 -11.24
N TRP A 101 6.22 4.40 -10.50
CA TRP A 101 6.22 4.33 -9.07
C TRP A 101 6.58 5.64 -8.40
N ALA A 102 5.87 5.98 -7.32
CA ALA A 102 6.30 6.96 -6.34
C ALA A 102 6.37 6.29 -4.96
N CYS A 103 7.54 6.32 -4.34
CA CYS A 103 7.89 5.54 -3.16
C CYS A 103 8.73 6.35 -2.15
N PRO A 104 8.81 5.88 -0.88
CA PRO A 104 7.97 4.86 -0.26
C PRO A 104 6.71 5.44 0.39
N ILE A 105 5.68 4.61 0.62
CA ILE A 105 4.63 4.85 1.62
C ILE A 105 5.07 4.24 2.96
N GLY A 106 5.69 3.07 2.90
CA GLY A 106 6.18 2.28 4.01
C GLY A 106 6.79 0.97 3.52
N TYR A 107 6.98 0.03 4.43
CA TYR A 107 7.52 -1.30 4.13
C TYR A 107 6.53 -2.38 4.56
N ALA A 108 6.46 -3.45 3.79
CA ALA A 108 5.60 -4.60 4.01
C ALA A 108 6.43 -5.87 4.24
N GLU A 109 6.27 -6.50 5.39
CA GLU A 109 6.76 -7.86 5.60
C GLU A 109 5.67 -8.85 5.11
N ILE A 110 5.92 -9.51 3.98
CA ILE A 110 5.03 -10.56 3.47
C ILE A 110 5.46 -11.89 4.04
N VAL A 111 4.53 -12.56 4.72
CA VAL A 111 4.81 -13.73 5.54
C VAL A 111 3.84 -14.87 5.29
N LEU A 112 4.27 -16.09 5.61
CA LEU A 112 3.38 -17.23 5.86
C LEU A 112 3.04 -17.23 7.35
N MET A 113 1.78 -16.94 7.67
CA MET A 113 1.26 -16.93 9.03
C MET A 113 0.24 -18.05 9.21
N GLY A 114 0.26 -18.69 10.37
CA GLY A 114 -0.68 -19.76 10.74
C GLY A 114 -1.00 -19.77 12.21
N LEU A 115 -1.78 -20.74 12.66
CA LEU A 115 -2.12 -20.93 14.07
C LEU A 115 -0.91 -21.50 14.83
N THR A 116 -0.66 -20.98 16.04
CA THR A 116 0.42 -21.43 16.92
C THR A 116 0.33 -22.93 17.26
N LYS A 117 -0.91 -23.45 17.36
CA LYS A 117 -1.19 -24.87 17.64
C LYS A 117 -1.11 -25.77 16.40
N SER A 118 -0.90 -25.19 15.21
CA SER A 118 -0.80 -25.97 13.97
C SER A 118 0.45 -26.87 13.98
N PRO A 119 0.38 -28.09 13.44
CA PRO A 119 1.54 -28.97 13.27
C PRO A 119 2.48 -28.52 12.14
N VAL A 120 2.27 -27.34 11.60
CA VAL A 120 3.11 -26.78 10.53
C VAL A 120 4.56 -26.67 11.02
N ASN A 121 5.48 -27.19 10.20
CA ASN A 121 6.91 -27.08 10.39
C ASN A 121 7.58 -26.71 9.06
N ILE A 122 8.23 -25.53 9.02
CA ILE A 122 8.89 -24.96 7.84
C ILE A 122 10.32 -24.63 8.23
N ALA A 123 11.27 -25.41 7.71
CA ALA A 123 12.71 -25.14 7.84
C ALA A 123 13.26 -24.40 6.61
N LYS A 124 12.62 -24.56 5.45
CA LYS A 124 12.89 -23.88 4.18
C LYS A 124 11.58 -23.64 3.44
N LEU A 125 11.54 -22.72 2.48
CA LEU A 125 10.30 -22.29 1.82
C LEU A 125 9.55 -23.47 1.16
N GLU A 126 10.26 -24.39 0.52
CA GLU A 126 9.67 -25.56 -0.16
C GLU A 126 8.90 -26.47 0.81
N ASP A 127 9.22 -26.45 2.10
CA ASP A 127 8.46 -27.21 3.11
C ASP A 127 7.01 -26.74 3.22
N ALA A 128 6.73 -25.52 2.78
CA ALA A 128 5.36 -24.97 2.80
C ALA A 128 4.46 -25.57 1.71
N GLU A 129 5.01 -26.15 0.64
CA GLU A 129 4.24 -26.73 -0.48
C GLU A 129 3.31 -27.89 -0.08
N LYS A 130 3.59 -28.54 1.06
CA LYS A 130 2.75 -29.64 1.58
C LYS A 130 1.50 -29.17 2.30
N TYR A 131 1.36 -27.84 2.55
CA TYR A 131 0.24 -27.25 3.27
C TYR A 131 -0.71 -26.50 2.33
N ASN A 132 -1.98 -26.43 2.72
CA ASN A 132 -2.95 -25.56 2.05
C ASN A 132 -2.71 -24.11 2.47
N ILE A 133 -2.50 -23.22 1.50
CA ILE A 133 -2.18 -21.81 1.78
C ILE A 133 -3.32 -20.93 1.29
N GLY A 134 -3.83 -20.07 2.18
CA GLY A 134 -4.77 -19.03 1.85
C GLY A 134 -4.03 -17.77 1.38
N ALA A 135 -4.61 -17.05 0.42
CA ALA A 135 -4.11 -15.75 -0.03
C ALA A 135 -5.26 -14.84 -0.49
N VAL A 136 -5.03 -13.54 -0.60
CA VAL A 136 -5.96 -12.64 -1.29
C VAL A 136 -5.65 -12.70 -2.78
N ARG A 137 -6.70 -12.85 -3.60
CA ARG A 137 -6.59 -12.98 -5.06
C ARG A 137 -5.85 -11.80 -5.69
N ALA A 138 -4.87 -12.11 -6.55
CA ALA A 138 -3.99 -11.17 -7.25
C ALA A 138 -3.14 -10.26 -6.34
N ASP A 139 -3.14 -10.52 -5.02
CA ASP A 139 -2.28 -9.78 -4.09
C ASP A 139 -0.84 -10.30 -4.13
N VAL A 140 0.07 -9.53 -3.54
CA VAL A 140 1.49 -9.85 -3.45
C VAL A 140 1.74 -11.21 -2.80
N GLY A 141 0.93 -11.58 -1.79
CA GLY A 141 1.03 -12.87 -1.11
C GLY A 141 0.80 -14.05 -2.04
N GLU A 142 -0.23 -14.00 -2.91
CA GLU A 142 -0.49 -15.02 -3.92
C GLU A 142 0.62 -15.03 -4.99
N GLN A 143 1.00 -13.85 -5.50
CA GLN A 143 2.00 -13.74 -6.56
C GLN A 143 3.37 -14.26 -6.13
N LEU A 144 3.80 -13.97 -4.89
CA LEU A 144 5.06 -14.47 -4.37
C LEU A 144 5.07 -16.01 -4.26
N LEU A 145 3.96 -16.63 -3.88
CA LEU A 145 3.85 -18.09 -3.87
C LEU A 145 4.01 -18.64 -5.29
N LEU A 146 3.25 -18.12 -6.26
CA LEU A 146 3.31 -18.57 -7.65
C LEU A 146 4.71 -18.36 -8.26
N ASN A 147 5.35 -17.21 -8.00
CA ASN A 147 6.70 -16.91 -8.48
C ASN A 147 7.77 -17.86 -7.87
N ASN A 148 7.51 -18.42 -6.68
CA ASN A 148 8.37 -19.41 -6.04
C ASN A 148 7.98 -20.86 -6.40
N GLY A 149 7.12 -21.07 -7.41
CA GLY A 149 6.80 -22.39 -7.95
C GLY A 149 5.74 -23.18 -7.20
N PHE A 150 5.01 -22.54 -6.26
CA PHE A 150 3.91 -23.22 -5.57
C PHE A 150 2.78 -23.59 -6.54
N ASP A 151 2.22 -24.78 -6.35
CA ASP A 151 1.08 -25.26 -7.13
C ASP A 151 -0.16 -24.39 -6.87
N GLU A 152 -0.65 -23.74 -7.92
CA GLU A 152 -1.85 -22.88 -7.87
C GLU A 152 -3.06 -23.62 -7.28
N GLN A 153 -3.17 -24.93 -7.50
CA GLN A 153 -4.29 -25.75 -6.99
C GLN A 153 -4.28 -25.86 -5.45
N LYS A 154 -3.14 -25.64 -4.81
CA LYS A 154 -2.99 -25.62 -3.35
C LYS A 154 -3.14 -24.23 -2.74
N ILE A 155 -3.24 -23.19 -3.57
CA ILE A 155 -3.45 -21.82 -3.12
C ILE A 155 -4.95 -21.51 -3.15
N MET A 156 -5.54 -21.38 -1.97
CA MET A 156 -6.97 -21.04 -1.83
C MET A 156 -7.16 -19.54 -1.73
N THR A 157 -7.68 -18.91 -2.79
CA THR A 157 -7.83 -17.46 -2.82
C THR A 157 -9.13 -16.97 -2.20
N ALA A 158 -9.06 -15.86 -1.50
CA ALA A 158 -10.16 -15.06 -0.98
C ALA A 158 -10.21 -13.69 -1.67
N ASN A 159 -11.37 -13.03 -1.67
CA ASN A 159 -11.50 -11.69 -2.26
C ASN A 159 -11.04 -10.57 -1.30
N ARG A 160 -10.93 -10.86 0.00
CA ARG A 160 -10.56 -9.89 1.06
C ARG A 160 -9.85 -10.62 2.21
N LEU A 161 -9.00 -9.89 2.90
CA LEU A 161 -8.21 -10.43 4.01
C LEU A 161 -9.07 -11.04 5.16
N PRO A 162 -10.22 -10.48 5.58
CA PRO A 162 -11.07 -11.12 6.59
C PRO A 162 -11.58 -12.50 6.20
N GLN A 163 -11.81 -12.75 4.90
CA GLN A 163 -12.20 -14.08 4.42
C GLN A 163 -11.04 -15.07 4.49
N ALA A 164 -9.82 -14.64 4.15
CA ALA A 164 -8.61 -15.46 4.30
C ALA A 164 -8.37 -15.81 5.76
N LEU A 165 -8.49 -14.85 6.69
CA LEU A 165 -8.39 -15.11 8.14
C LEU A 165 -9.44 -16.13 8.62
N LYS A 166 -10.69 -16.03 8.14
CA LYS A 166 -11.74 -17.00 8.46
C LYS A 166 -11.40 -18.41 7.94
N MET A 167 -10.76 -18.51 6.76
CA MET A 167 -10.31 -19.80 6.23
C MET A 167 -9.26 -20.44 7.16
N LEU A 168 -8.31 -19.66 7.68
CA LEU A 168 -7.31 -20.13 8.64
C LEU A 168 -7.95 -20.56 9.96
N THR A 169 -8.78 -19.71 10.57
CA THR A 169 -9.39 -19.98 11.88
C THR A 169 -10.39 -21.13 11.86
N SER A 170 -10.96 -21.45 10.68
CA SER A 170 -11.83 -22.63 10.48
C SER A 170 -11.07 -23.89 10.08
N GLY A 171 -9.75 -23.85 9.96
CA GLY A 171 -8.92 -25.00 9.55
C GLY A 171 -9.06 -25.38 8.07
N ARG A 172 -9.61 -24.48 7.23
CA ARG A 172 -9.72 -24.72 5.79
C ARG A 172 -8.38 -24.57 5.07
N VAL A 173 -7.51 -23.73 5.62
CA VAL A 173 -6.10 -23.61 5.21
C VAL A 173 -5.20 -23.71 6.44
N ASP A 174 -3.95 -24.11 6.23
CA ASP A 174 -2.95 -24.27 7.29
C ASP A 174 -2.18 -22.97 7.52
N LEU A 175 -2.01 -22.18 6.46
CA LEU A 175 -1.24 -20.96 6.42
C LEU A 175 -1.99 -19.88 5.62
N ILE A 176 -1.63 -18.63 5.85
CA ILE A 176 -2.00 -17.48 4.99
C ILE A 176 -0.73 -16.78 4.55
N SER A 177 -0.63 -16.49 3.24
CA SER A 177 0.35 -15.58 2.68
C SER A 177 -0.22 -14.16 2.70
N THR A 178 0.39 -13.25 3.46
CA THR A 178 -0.15 -11.91 3.71
C THR A 178 0.88 -10.93 4.28
N ASN A 179 0.53 -9.64 4.29
CA ASN A 179 1.27 -8.65 5.07
C ASN A 179 1.05 -8.87 6.58
N LYS A 180 2.14 -9.00 7.32
CA LYS A 180 2.14 -9.25 8.76
C LYS A 180 1.41 -8.16 9.55
N THR A 181 1.72 -6.90 9.28
CA THR A 181 1.15 -5.76 10.01
C THR A 181 -0.36 -5.68 9.84
N THR A 182 -0.84 -5.77 8.60
CA THR A 182 -2.28 -5.73 8.29
C THR A 182 -3.03 -6.92 8.88
N MET A 183 -2.42 -8.11 8.85
CA MET A 183 -3.02 -9.29 9.48
C MET A 183 -3.11 -9.15 11.00
N LEU A 184 -2.07 -8.64 11.67
CA LEU A 184 -2.09 -8.41 13.11
C LEU A 184 -3.12 -7.35 13.52
N ASP A 185 -3.27 -6.28 12.73
CA ASP A 185 -4.33 -5.29 12.95
C ASP A 185 -5.73 -5.92 12.80
N LEU A 186 -5.92 -6.75 11.78
CA LEU A 186 -7.19 -7.45 11.57
C LEU A 186 -7.51 -8.42 12.71
N ILE A 187 -6.53 -9.20 13.18
CA ILE A 187 -6.68 -10.10 14.33
C ILE A 187 -7.13 -9.32 15.56
N ALA A 188 -6.47 -8.20 15.86
CA ALA A 188 -6.82 -7.34 16.99
C ALA A 188 -8.22 -6.73 16.83
N SER A 189 -8.58 -6.25 15.63
CA SER A 189 -9.89 -5.64 15.36
C SER A 189 -11.05 -6.65 15.47
N GLN A 190 -10.79 -7.93 15.24
CA GLN A 190 -11.75 -9.02 15.46
C GLN A 190 -11.75 -9.60 16.88
N GLN A 191 -11.01 -8.96 17.81
CA GLN A 191 -10.90 -9.39 19.21
C GLN A 191 -10.36 -10.83 19.36
N LEU A 192 -9.58 -11.30 18.38
CA LEU A 192 -8.89 -12.57 18.47
C LEU A 192 -7.59 -12.39 19.26
N ASP A 193 -7.18 -13.44 20.00
CA ASP A 193 -5.93 -13.43 20.76
C ASP A 193 -4.73 -13.55 19.78
N PRO A 194 -3.85 -12.53 19.67
CA PRO A 194 -2.70 -12.58 18.80
C PRO A 194 -1.72 -13.73 19.10
N ALA A 195 -1.68 -14.22 20.35
CA ALA A 195 -0.84 -15.35 20.74
C ALA A 195 -1.24 -16.69 20.06
N GLN A 196 -2.44 -16.77 19.51
CA GLN A 196 -2.90 -17.90 18.73
C GLN A 196 -2.30 -17.95 17.31
N PHE A 197 -1.60 -16.90 16.89
CA PHE A 197 -1.03 -16.79 15.54
C PHE A 197 0.49 -16.62 15.61
N LYS A 198 1.20 -17.19 14.65
CA LYS A 198 2.65 -16.98 14.50
C LYS A 198 3.05 -16.94 13.03
N VAL A 199 4.15 -16.26 12.77
CA VAL A 199 4.84 -16.29 11.48
C VAL A 199 5.69 -17.56 11.44
N PHE A 200 5.51 -18.35 10.38
CA PHE A 200 6.31 -19.54 10.10
C PHE A 200 7.45 -19.26 9.12
N TRP A 201 7.23 -18.30 8.19
CA TRP A 201 8.24 -17.94 7.20
C TRP A 201 8.06 -16.48 6.74
N MET A 202 9.17 -15.81 6.44
CA MET A 202 9.15 -14.51 5.76
C MET A 202 9.38 -14.74 4.27
N LEU A 203 8.42 -14.35 3.43
CA LEU A 203 8.52 -14.49 1.98
C LEU A 203 9.34 -13.35 1.37
N SER A 204 9.05 -12.10 1.76
CA SER A 204 9.77 -10.92 1.27
C SER A 204 9.55 -9.72 2.18
N SER A 205 10.37 -8.68 1.95
CA SER A 205 10.19 -7.33 2.52
C SER A 205 10.18 -6.35 1.35
N GLU A 206 9.03 -5.74 1.11
CA GLU A 206 8.78 -4.89 -0.06
C GLU A 206 8.47 -3.46 0.35
N GLN A 207 8.76 -2.49 -0.53
CA GLN A 207 8.24 -1.14 -0.38
C GLN A 207 6.76 -1.09 -0.78
N PHE A 208 5.93 -0.44 0.04
CA PHE A 208 4.63 0.04 -0.40
C PHE A 208 4.77 1.40 -1.09
N CYS A 209 4.15 1.53 -2.23
CA CYS A 209 4.26 2.68 -3.11
C CYS A 209 2.92 3.09 -3.71
N PHE A 210 2.88 4.27 -4.31
CA PHE A 210 1.86 4.66 -5.27
C PHE A 210 2.27 4.10 -6.63
N ALA A 211 1.47 3.17 -7.18
CA ALA A 211 1.66 2.60 -8.50
C ALA A 211 0.78 3.35 -9.51
N PHE A 212 1.38 3.87 -10.56
CA PHE A 212 0.71 4.58 -11.63
C PHE A 212 0.59 3.67 -12.85
N SER A 213 -0.58 3.67 -13.51
CA SER A 213 -0.72 2.98 -14.78
C SER A 213 0.32 3.49 -15.79
N HIS A 214 0.84 2.59 -16.60
CA HIS A 214 2.00 2.84 -17.48
C HIS A 214 1.85 4.08 -18.40
N PRO A 215 0.63 4.43 -18.93
CA PRO A 215 0.45 5.62 -19.78
C PRO A 215 0.57 6.96 -19.05
N VAL A 216 0.61 7.02 -17.73
CA VAL A 216 0.84 8.27 -16.99
C VAL A 216 2.24 8.81 -17.34
N SER A 217 2.38 10.12 -17.60
CA SER A 217 3.67 10.69 -18.00
C SER A 217 4.72 10.62 -16.88
N ASP A 218 5.99 10.50 -17.26
CA ASP A 218 7.09 10.45 -16.28
C ASP A 218 7.23 11.77 -15.50
N GLU A 219 6.92 12.88 -16.16
CA GLU A 219 6.93 14.22 -15.53
C GLU A 219 5.93 14.28 -14.40
N LEU A 220 4.71 13.73 -14.61
CA LEU A 220 3.66 13.73 -13.61
C LEU A 220 4.01 12.83 -12.42
N VAL A 221 4.62 11.67 -12.67
CA VAL A 221 5.11 10.78 -11.61
C VAL A 221 6.26 11.42 -10.84
N LYS A 222 7.18 12.12 -11.51
CA LYS A 222 8.27 12.88 -10.87
C LYS A 222 7.75 14.03 -10.02
N GLU A 223 6.74 14.75 -10.48
CA GLU A 223 6.09 15.81 -9.72
C GLU A 223 5.46 15.24 -8.43
N PHE A 224 4.69 14.14 -8.56
CA PHE A 224 4.12 13.45 -7.42
C PHE A 224 5.20 12.97 -6.43
N GLN A 225 6.27 12.33 -6.94
CA GLN A 225 7.39 11.88 -6.11
C GLN A 225 8.08 13.05 -5.40
N SER A 226 8.22 14.20 -6.04
CA SER A 226 8.78 15.40 -5.39
C SER A 226 7.92 15.86 -4.22
N GLY A 227 6.59 15.92 -4.41
CA GLY A 227 5.63 16.20 -3.34
C GLY A 227 5.71 15.18 -2.20
N LEU A 228 5.75 13.89 -2.55
CA LEU A 228 5.89 12.80 -1.58
C LEU A 228 7.18 12.93 -0.76
N THR A 229 8.32 13.23 -1.40
CA THR A 229 9.60 13.41 -0.72
C THR A 229 9.56 14.58 0.26
N GLN A 230 8.91 15.69 -0.10
CA GLN A 230 8.74 16.83 0.81
C GLN A 230 7.88 16.48 2.02
N VAL A 231 6.79 15.73 1.82
CA VAL A 231 5.93 15.27 2.92
C VAL A 231 6.70 14.33 3.86
N LEU A 232 7.41 13.34 3.33
CA LEU A 232 8.18 12.38 4.12
C LEU A 232 9.26 13.05 4.99
N ALA A 233 9.79 14.20 4.56
CA ALA A 233 10.77 14.98 5.32
C ALA A 233 10.14 15.93 6.34
N SER A 234 8.81 16.01 6.43
CA SER A 234 8.09 16.97 7.27
C SER A 234 7.74 16.43 8.66
N SER A 235 7.48 17.35 9.60
CA SER A 235 6.97 17.01 10.94
C SER A 235 5.53 16.46 10.89
N GLU A 236 4.76 16.86 9.91
CA GLU A 236 3.40 16.39 9.68
C GLU A 236 3.39 14.89 9.40
N PHE A 237 4.35 14.39 8.62
CA PHE A 237 4.48 12.94 8.38
C PHE A 237 4.80 12.16 9.65
N GLN A 238 5.66 12.69 10.52
CA GLN A 238 5.95 12.06 11.81
C GLN A 238 4.69 11.93 12.68
N GLN A 239 3.81 12.94 12.66
CA GLN A 239 2.53 12.91 13.38
C GLN A 239 1.58 11.86 12.76
N ILE A 240 1.48 11.81 11.43
CA ILE A 240 0.69 10.80 10.72
C ILE A 240 1.21 9.39 11.07
N GLN A 241 2.52 9.19 11.01
CA GLN A 241 3.13 7.92 11.34
C GLN A 241 2.86 7.49 12.78
N ALA A 242 3.02 8.39 13.76
CA ALA A 242 2.74 8.12 15.16
C ALA A 242 1.26 7.77 15.43
N LYS A 243 0.34 8.37 14.67
CA LYS A 243 -1.11 8.10 14.76
C LYS A 243 -1.45 6.66 14.37
N TYR A 244 -0.85 6.14 13.31
CA TYR A 244 -1.17 4.81 12.76
C TYR A 244 -0.22 3.71 13.22
N PHE A 245 0.97 4.07 13.65
CA PHE A 245 2.02 3.18 14.18
C PHE A 245 2.57 3.73 15.48
N PRO A 246 1.77 3.76 16.57
CA PRO A 246 2.25 4.23 17.86
C PRO A 246 3.42 3.37 18.33
N ALA A 247 4.42 4.01 18.94
CA ALA A 247 5.53 3.30 19.59
C ALA A 247 4.95 2.32 20.63
N ARG A 248 5.31 1.05 20.54
CA ARG A 248 4.90 -0.01 21.48
C ARG A 248 5.84 -0.06 22.66
#